data_8b3f00c26aa2d417d60555bf4a73a540
#
_entry.id   8b3f00c26aa2d417d60555bf4a73a540
#
_cell.length_a   1.000
_cell.length_b   1.000
_cell.length_c   1.000
_cell.angle_alpha   90.00
_cell.angle_beta   90.00
_cell.angle_gamma   90.00
#
_symmetry.space_group_name_H-M   'P 1'
#
loop_
_entity.id
_entity.type
_entity.pdbx_description
1 polymer ?
#
loop_
_entity_poly.entity_id
_entity_poly.type
_entity_poly.pdbx_seq_one_letter_code
_entity_poly.pdbx_strand_id
1 'polypeptide(L)'
;MKIGIDSYCFHRYFGEIYPGLQADPGTRWRMEGEFLDFALRQNVDEIALEACFFDALDDDLCAEVKARLDDAGVDRVLGWGHPEGLWGGTKPEELESLKRHIPQTLKLGSNRMRITAASMNYAKAPREELIGRVIPMLAEAARAAQDQGVVLALENHIDFTSQELLRIIEAVGSESLRVNFDTGNALRLFEDPVEAATRLAPYTISTHTKDIATRRKGGSPSENFTWWPACPAGEGGIDMPGVVKALQEGGFDGSLSLEVDLIGEQWASLPEEEIVTRSLEYLRSLLPSVPSV
;
A
#
# COMPACT_ATOMS: atom_id res chain seq x y z
N MET A 1 4.69 -2.69 17.11
CA MET A 1 4.12 -2.15 15.84
C MET A 1 3.33 -0.90 16.12
N LYS A 2 3.09 -0.10 15.09
CA LYS A 2 2.43 1.20 15.09
C LYS A 2 1.19 1.16 14.20
N ILE A 3 0.43 2.25 14.14
CA ILE A 3 -0.74 2.37 13.27
C ILE A 3 -0.49 3.44 12.21
N GLY A 4 -0.78 3.11 10.96
CA GLY A 4 -0.69 4.03 9.83
C GLY A 4 -2.00 4.12 9.03
N ILE A 5 -2.02 5.08 8.10
CA ILE A 5 -3.08 5.27 7.13
C ILE A 5 -2.48 5.56 5.76
N ASP A 6 -3.06 4.97 4.72
CA ASP A 6 -2.74 5.30 3.34
C ASP A 6 -3.77 6.28 2.75
N SER A 7 -3.29 7.24 1.96
CA SER A 7 -4.12 8.20 1.24
C SER A 7 -5.08 7.53 0.24
N TYR A 8 -4.77 6.30 -0.18
CA TYR A 8 -5.65 5.53 -1.07
C TYR A 8 -7.02 5.23 -0.43
N CYS A 9 -7.14 5.24 0.89
CA CYS A 9 -8.43 5.17 1.57
C CYS A 9 -9.44 6.21 1.08
N PHE A 10 -8.95 7.31 0.51
CA PHE A 10 -9.74 8.43 0.01
C PHE A 10 -9.59 8.67 -1.49
N HIS A 11 -9.21 7.64 -2.27
CA HIS A 11 -8.94 7.75 -3.71
C HIS A 11 -10.05 8.46 -4.50
N ARG A 12 -11.32 8.28 -4.11
CA ARG A 12 -12.46 8.95 -4.76
C ARG A 12 -12.43 10.47 -4.56
N TYR A 13 -11.98 10.93 -3.40
CA TYR A 13 -11.83 12.37 -3.12
C TYR A 13 -10.66 13.00 -3.89
N PHE A 14 -9.68 12.19 -4.31
CA PHE A 14 -8.62 12.61 -5.24
C PHE A 14 -9.03 12.48 -6.71
N GLY A 15 -10.24 12.02 -6.98
CA GLY A 15 -10.80 11.94 -8.35
C GLY A 15 -10.61 10.58 -9.02
N GLU A 16 -10.04 9.60 -8.34
CA GLU A 16 -9.98 8.25 -8.84
C GLU A 16 -11.26 7.49 -8.49
N ILE A 17 -12.09 7.28 -9.48
CA ILE A 17 -13.40 6.65 -9.34
C ILE A 17 -13.48 5.46 -10.28
N TYR A 18 -13.81 4.29 -9.74
CA TYR A 18 -14.02 3.09 -10.55
C TYR A 18 -15.35 3.18 -11.29
N PRO A 19 -15.34 3.32 -12.65
CA PRO A 19 -16.56 3.55 -13.43
C PRO A 19 -17.58 2.44 -13.26
N GLY A 20 -18.83 2.82 -12.94
CA GLY A 20 -19.93 1.86 -12.76
C GLY A 20 -19.91 1.12 -11.42
N LEU A 21 -18.90 1.30 -10.59
CA LEU A 21 -18.74 0.63 -9.28
C LEU A 21 -18.84 1.61 -8.12
N GLN A 22 -18.48 2.86 -8.35
CA GLN A 22 -18.48 3.89 -7.32
C GLN A 22 -19.15 5.16 -7.83
N ALA A 23 -19.80 5.87 -6.91
CA ALA A 23 -20.31 7.22 -7.16
C ALA A 23 -19.21 8.26 -6.94
N ASP A 24 -19.26 9.36 -7.69
CA ASP A 24 -18.44 10.54 -7.43
C ASP A 24 -18.91 11.18 -6.10
N PRO A 25 -18.01 11.44 -5.13
CA PRO A 25 -18.39 12.09 -3.87
C PRO A 25 -18.78 13.58 -4.06
N GLY A 26 -18.58 14.16 -5.25
CA GLY A 26 -18.93 15.55 -5.58
C GLY A 26 -18.02 16.60 -4.94
N THR A 27 -16.94 16.18 -4.31
CA THR A 27 -15.90 17.03 -3.73
C THR A 27 -14.52 16.48 -4.05
N ARG A 28 -13.50 17.35 -3.93
CA ARG A 28 -12.10 16.97 -4.13
C ARG A 28 -11.28 17.42 -2.94
N TRP A 29 -10.38 16.55 -2.55
CA TRP A 29 -9.40 16.81 -1.51
C TRP A 29 -8.03 17.07 -2.13
N ARG A 30 -7.23 17.86 -1.42
CA ARG A 30 -5.81 18.00 -1.66
C ARG A 30 -5.04 17.19 -0.62
N MET A 31 -3.91 16.64 -1.02
CA MET A 31 -3.07 15.83 -0.14
C MET A 31 -2.62 16.65 1.09
N GLU A 32 -2.06 17.82 0.84
CA GLU A 32 -1.55 18.75 1.87
C GLU A 32 -2.64 19.45 2.68
N GLY A 33 -3.87 19.38 2.24
CA GLY A 33 -5.04 20.00 2.88
C GLY A 33 -5.89 18.97 3.65
N GLU A 34 -7.04 18.68 3.07
CA GLU A 34 -8.13 17.93 3.72
C GLU A 34 -7.67 16.55 4.17
N PHE A 35 -6.83 15.85 3.36
CA PHE A 35 -6.35 14.52 3.72
C PHE A 35 -5.42 14.55 4.93
N LEU A 36 -4.38 15.39 4.92
CA LEU A 36 -3.49 15.50 6.09
C LEU A 36 -4.22 15.98 7.34
N ASP A 37 -5.19 16.91 7.19
CA ASP A 37 -6.03 17.36 8.31
C ASP A 37 -6.83 16.22 8.91
N PHE A 38 -7.40 15.33 8.06
CA PHE A 38 -8.11 14.15 8.54
C PHE A 38 -7.17 13.15 9.19
N ALA A 39 -6.09 12.76 8.51
CA ALA A 39 -5.15 11.75 8.96
C ALA A 39 -4.51 12.11 10.31
N LEU A 40 -4.08 13.36 10.48
CA LEU A 40 -3.50 13.85 11.73
C LEU A 40 -4.51 13.82 12.90
N ARG A 41 -5.80 14.10 12.64
CA ARG A 41 -6.84 13.95 13.69
C ARG A 41 -7.07 12.50 14.12
N GLN A 42 -6.67 11.52 13.30
CA GLN A 42 -6.78 10.10 13.67
C GLN A 42 -5.70 9.64 14.64
N ASN A 43 -4.72 10.46 15.01
CA ASN A 43 -3.60 10.08 15.88
C ASN A 43 -2.88 8.81 15.39
N VAL A 44 -2.52 8.80 14.12
CA VAL A 44 -1.72 7.73 13.51
C VAL A 44 -0.23 8.01 13.68
N ASP A 45 0.57 6.96 13.65
CA ASP A 45 2.04 7.04 13.77
C ASP A 45 2.71 7.22 12.39
N GLU A 46 2.01 6.86 11.31
CA GLU A 46 2.55 6.88 9.95
C GLU A 46 1.45 7.25 8.94
N ILE A 47 1.83 7.99 7.91
CA ILE A 47 0.96 8.31 6.77
C ILE A 47 1.66 7.91 5.47
N ALA A 48 1.00 7.06 4.67
CA ALA A 48 1.43 6.76 3.32
C ALA A 48 0.76 7.74 2.34
N LEU A 49 1.58 8.29 1.43
CA LEU A 49 1.23 9.37 0.51
C LEU A 49 1.38 8.88 -0.93
N GLU A 50 0.28 8.67 -1.62
CA GLU A 50 0.29 8.29 -3.04
C GLU A 50 0.77 9.45 -3.91
N ALA A 51 1.86 9.25 -4.65
CA ALA A 51 2.44 10.29 -5.51
C ALA A 51 1.47 10.77 -6.59
N CYS A 52 0.59 9.89 -7.08
CA CYS A 52 -0.40 10.22 -8.11
C CYS A 52 -1.54 11.13 -7.62
N PHE A 53 -1.68 11.33 -6.31
CA PHE A 53 -2.71 12.19 -5.73
C PHE A 53 -2.21 13.61 -5.41
N PHE A 54 -0.98 13.91 -5.72
CA PHE A 54 -0.47 15.28 -5.72
C PHE A 54 -0.67 15.90 -7.11
N ASP A 55 -1.12 17.14 -7.15
CA ASP A 55 -1.18 17.92 -8.41
C ASP A 55 0.23 18.14 -8.99
N ALA A 56 1.18 18.42 -8.12
CA ALA A 56 2.61 18.47 -8.42
C ALA A 56 3.40 18.21 -7.14
N LEU A 57 4.36 17.30 -7.19
CA LEU A 57 5.23 17.00 -6.04
C LEU A 57 6.56 17.76 -6.21
N ASP A 58 6.49 19.09 -6.11
CA ASP A 58 7.64 19.98 -6.18
C ASP A 58 8.32 20.17 -4.81
N ASP A 59 9.40 20.96 -4.78
CA ASP A 59 10.20 21.14 -3.59
C ASP A 59 9.47 21.91 -2.48
N ASP A 60 8.66 22.87 -2.85
CA ASP A 60 7.92 23.72 -1.89
C ASP A 60 6.82 22.90 -1.21
N LEU A 61 6.08 22.11 -1.98
CA LEU A 61 5.05 21.22 -1.44
C LEU A 61 5.66 20.08 -0.60
N CYS A 62 6.77 19.49 -1.04
CA CYS A 62 7.50 18.51 -0.23
C CYS A 62 7.90 19.12 1.13
N ALA A 63 8.40 20.35 1.15
CA ALA A 63 8.80 21.03 2.38
C ALA A 63 7.61 21.33 3.30
N GLU A 64 6.47 21.75 2.73
CA GLU A 64 5.23 22.00 3.49
C GLU A 64 4.73 20.72 4.15
N VAL A 65 4.56 19.65 3.36
CA VAL A 65 4.09 18.34 3.87
C VAL A 65 5.05 17.81 4.94
N LYS A 66 6.36 17.88 4.66
CA LYS A 66 7.38 17.46 5.63
C LYS A 66 7.27 18.20 6.95
N ALA A 67 7.16 19.55 6.91
CA ALA A 67 7.07 20.37 8.12
C ALA A 67 5.84 19.98 8.95
N ARG A 68 4.68 19.82 8.34
CA ARG A 68 3.44 19.40 9.03
C ARG A 68 3.56 18.06 9.72
N LEU A 69 4.18 17.07 9.05
CA LEU A 69 4.35 15.73 9.60
C LEU A 69 5.43 15.69 10.68
N ASP A 70 6.51 16.46 10.52
CA ASP A 70 7.56 16.58 11.54
C ASP A 70 7.02 17.25 12.83
N ASP A 71 6.24 18.33 12.69
CA ASP A 71 5.60 19.02 13.81
C ASP A 71 4.64 18.10 14.58
N ALA A 72 3.98 17.18 13.88
CA ALA A 72 3.08 16.20 14.48
C ALA A 72 3.82 14.93 15.00
N GLY A 73 5.10 14.76 14.69
CA GLY A 73 5.87 13.56 15.04
C GLY A 73 5.41 12.31 14.29
N VAL A 74 4.83 12.47 13.10
CA VAL A 74 4.27 11.39 12.28
C VAL A 74 5.25 10.98 11.19
N ASP A 75 5.51 9.68 11.09
CA ASP A 75 6.34 9.09 10.03
C ASP A 75 5.57 9.04 8.68
N ARG A 76 6.28 8.78 7.58
CA ARG A 76 5.69 8.80 6.23
C ARG A 76 6.35 7.81 5.28
N VAL A 77 5.57 7.37 4.29
CA VAL A 77 6.02 6.56 3.16
C VAL A 77 5.49 7.23 1.89
N LEU A 78 6.32 7.38 0.85
CA LEU A 78 5.83 7.79 -0.46
C LEU A 78 5.42 6.56 -1.26
N GLY A 79 4.20 6.55 -1.81
CA GLY A 79 3.71 5.53 -2.73
C GLY A 79 3.96 5.93 -4.19
N TRP A 80 4.58 5.05 -4.98
CA TRP A 80 4.75 5.23 -6.42
C TRP A 80 4.27 3.99 -7.19
N GLY A 81 3.73 4.22 -8.37
CA GLY A 81 3.47 3.17 -9.36
C GLY A 81 2.01 2.82 -9.55
N HIS A 82 1.10 3.52 -8.88
CA HIS A 82 -0.33 3.33 -9.16
C HIS A 82 -0.68 3.85 -10.57
N PRO A 83 -1.52 3.13 -11.35
CA PRO A 83 -2.03 1.79 -11.07
C PRO A 83 -1.19 0.62 -11.61
N GLU A 84 -0.25 0.86 -12.52
CA GLU A 84 0.40 -0.20 -13.30
C GLU A 84 1.87 -0.43 -12.95
N GLY A 85 2.45 0.41 -12.11
CA GLY A 85 3.84 0.34 -11.69
C GLY A 85 4.82 0.34 -12.86
N LEU A 86 5.70 -0.67 -12.90
CA LEU A 86 6.66 -0.88 -13.99
C LEU A 86 6.03 -1.54 -15.24
N TRP A 87 4.69 -1.60 -15.32
CA TRP A 87 3.98 -2.24 -16.44
C TRP A 87 4.48 -3.67 -16.72
N GLY A 88 4.74 -4.45 -15.67
CA GLY A 88 5.27 -5.80 -15.82
C GLY A 88 6.60 -5.85 -16.60
N GLY A 89 7.40 -4.79 -16.53
CA GLY A 89 8.69 -4.71 -17.21
C GLY A 89 8.60 -4.39 -18.71
N THR A 90 7.47 -3.89 -19.19
CA THR A 90 7.27 -3.61 -20.63
C THR A 90 7.49 -2.15 -21.02
N LYS A 91 7.59 -1.24 -20.04
CA LYS A 91 7.77 0.21 -20.26
C LYS A 91 9.01 0.73 -19.55
N PRO A 92 10.16 0.84 -20.23
CA PRO A 92 11.41 1.36 -19.64
C PRO A 92 11.28 2.79 -19.08
N GLU A 93 10.40 3.61 -19.67
CA GLU A 93 10.13 4.99 -19.23
C GLU A 93 9.60 5.06 -17.80
N GLU A 94 8.92 4.02 -17.32
CA GLU A 94 8.41 3.98 -15.95
C GLU A 94 9.54 3.77 -14.93
N LEU A 95 10.61 3.10 -15.30
CA LEU A 95 11.80 3.04 -14.45
C LEU A 95 12.41 4.44 -14.24
N GLU A 96 12.46 5.26 -15.29
CA GLU A 96 12.92 6.65 -15.17
C GLU A 96 11.95 7.50 -14.33
N SER A 97 10.64 7.23 -14.44
CA SER A 97 9.63 7.84 -13.56
C SER A 97 9.88 7.48 -12.09
N LEU A 98 10.07 6.19 -11.79
CA LEU A 98 10.39 5.71 -10.44
C LEU A 98 11.63 6.41 -9.88
N LYS A 99 12.71 6.46 -10.66
CA LYS A 99 13.98 7.10 -10.24
C LYS A 99 13.82 8.58 -9.91
N ARG A 100 12.92 9.30 -10.61
CA ARG A 100 12.63 10.71 -10.30
C ARG A 100 11.93 10.90 -8.95
N HIS A 101 11.20 9.89 -8.44
CA HIS A 101 10.52 9.97 -7.16
C HIS A 101 11.42 9.61 -5.96
N ILE A 102 12.58 8.99 -6.18
CA ILE A 102 13.53 8.68 -5.10
C ILE A 102 13.96 9.95 -4.35
N PRO A 103 14.47 11.02 -5.00
CA PRO A 103 14.83 12.24 -4.28
C PRO A 103 13.62 12.96 -3.66
N GLN A 104 12.41 12.84 -4.23
CA GLN A 104 11.19 13.41 -3.64
C GLN A 104 10.84 12.71 -2.31
N THR A 105 11.07 11.39 -2.22
CA THR A 105 10.91 10.64 -0.97
C THR A 105 11.76 11.26 0.15
N LEU A 106 13.02 11.57 -0.12
CA LEU A 106 13.91 12.22 0.85
C LEU A 106 13.48 13.64 1.19
N LYS A 107 12.99 14.42 0.22
CA LYS A 107 12.48 15.79 0.45
C LYS A 107 11.24 15.79 1.34
N LEU A 108 10.39 14.77 1.24
CA LEU A 108 9.30 14.53 2.17
C LEU A 108 9.74 14.11 3.57
N GLY A 109 11.04 13.82 3.76
CA GLY A 109 11.59 13.36 5.04
C GLY A 109 11.43 11.86 5.29
N SER A 110 11.21 11.07 4.25
CA SER A 110 11.18 9.60 4.30
C SER A 110 12.44 9.01 3.64
N ASN A 111 12.81 7.82 4.05
CA ASN A 111 13.77 6.98 3.33
C ASN A 111 13.12 5.69 2.81
N ARG A 112 11.79 5.60 2.83
CA ARG A 112 11.02 4.43 2.37
C ARG A 112 10.07 4.88 1.25
N MET A 113 10.08 4.12 0.15
CA MET A 113 9.18 4.36 -0.98
C MET A 113 8.49 3.04 -1.36
N ARG A 114 7.16 2.99 -1.23
CA ARG A 114 6.37 1.87 -1.73
C ARG A 114 6.33 1.94 -3.26
N ILE A 115 6.52 0.80 -3.91
CA ILE A 115 6.50 0.66 -5.38
C ILE A 115 5.67 -0.56 -5.79
N THR A 116 5.13 -0.51 -7.01
CA THR A 116 4.49 -1.65 -7.67
C THR A 116 5.23 -2.06 -8.93
N ALA A 117 5.28 -3.36 -9.24
CA ALA A 117 5.93 -3.84 -10.46
C ALA A 117 4.93 -4.05 -11.60
N ALA A 118 3.69 -4.43 -11.26
CA ALA A 118 2.61 -4.65 -12.22
C ALA A 118 1.27 -4.50 -11.51
N SER A 119 0.17 -4.86 -12.20
CA SER A 119 -1.17 -4.86 -11.67
C SER A 119 -1.88 -6.18 -11.97
N MET A 120 -3.14 -6.29 -11.53
CA MET A 120 -4.02 -7.40 -11.86
C MET A 120 -4.14 -7.68 -13.36
N ASN A 121 -3.87 -6.69 -14.23
CA ASN A 121 -3.88 -6.87 -15.69
C ASN A 121 -2.82 -7.88 -16.16
N TYR A 122 -1.80 -8.11 -15.35
CA TYR A 122 -0.72 -9.07 -15.60
C TYR A 122 -0.92 -10.43 -14.93
N ALA A 123 -2.01 -10.63 -14.18
CA ALA A 123 -2.27 -11.88 -13.46
C ALA A 123 -2.30 -13.12 -14.36
N LYS A 124 -2.67 -12.97 -15.63
CA LYS A 124 -2.71 -14.04 -16.64
C LYS A 124 -1.45 -14.10 -17.53
N ALA A 125 -0.46 -13.24 -17.31
CA ALA A 125 0.79 -13.26 -18.07
C ALA A 125 1.60 -14.54 -17.77
N PRO A 126 2.39 -15.05 -18.73
CA PRO A 126 3.32 -16.15 -18.45
C PRO A 126 4.28 -15.78 -17.33
N ARG A 127 4.22 -16.50 -16.21
CA ARG A 127 4.85 -16.09 -14.94
C ARG A 127 6.36 -15.89 -15.04
N GLU A 128 7.06 -16.88 -15.62
CA GLU A 128 8.52 -16.80 -15.77
C GLU A 128 8.96 -15.64 -16.67
N GLU A 129 8.17 -15.32 -17.69
CA GLU A 129 8.44 -14.18 -18.57
C GLU A 129 8.23 -12.86 -17.85
N LEU A 130 7.13 -12.72 -17.09
CA LEU A 130 6.83 -11.54 -16.31
C LEU A 130 7.92 -11.28 -15.24
N ILE A 131 8.27 -12.31 -14.47
CA ILE A 131 9.33 -12.26 -13.46
C ILE A 131 10.68 -11.90 -14.11
N GLY A 132 11.01 -12.53 -15.23
CA GLY A 132 12.25 -12.26 -15.96
C GLY A 132 12.38 -10.83 -16.48
N ARG A 133 11.25 -10.17 -16.79
CA ARG A 133 11.23 -8.76 -17.23
C ARG A 133 11.37 -7.78 -16.07
N VAL A 134 10.71 -8.02 -14.93
CA VAL A 134 10.72 -7.07 -13.82
C VAL A 134 12.03 -7.08 -13.02
N ILE A 135 12.69 -8.22 -12.88
CA ILE A 135 13.93 -8.36 -12.10
C ILE A 135 15.01 -7.36 -12.53
N PRO A 136 15.40 -7.23 -13.82
CA PRO A 136 16.46 -6.29 -14.21
C PRO A 136 16.06 -4.82 -13.94
N MET A 137 14.79 -4.45 -14.11
CA MET A 137 14.32 -3.10 -13.81
C MET A 137 14.35 -2.82 -12.31
N LEU A 138 13.89 -3.77 -11.49
CA LEU A 138 13.94 -3.65 -10.03
C LEU A 138 15.37 -3.61 -9.50
N ALA A 139 16.28 -4.38 -10.10
CA ALA A 139 17.71 -4.33 -9.74
C ALA A 139 18.33 -2.97 -10.05
N GLU A 140 17.95 -2.34 -11.16
CA GLU A 140 18.40 -0.98 -11.49
C GLU A 140 17.78 0.07 -10.57
N ALA A 141 16.48 -0.03 -10.30
CA ALA A 141 15.79 0.84 -9.34
C ALA A 141 16.41 0.75 -7.93
N ALA A 142 16.68 -0.48 -7.46
CA ALA A 142 17.30 -0.72 -6.15
C ALA A 142 18.70 -0.10 -6.04
N ARG A 143 19.51 -0.17 -7.10
CA ARG A 143 20.82 0.53 -7.13
C ARG A 143 20.66 2.03 -7.02
N ALA A 144 19.74 2.63 -7.81
CA ALA A 144 19.48 4.06 -7.76
C ALA A 144 18.96 4.53 -6.39
N ALA A 145 18.18 3.70 -5.72
CA ALA A 145 17.69 3.96 -4.36
C ALA A 145 18.83 3.82 -3.33
N GLN A 146 19.66 2.79 -3.45
CA GLN A 146 20.81 2.57 -2.58
C GLN A 146 21.79 3.74 -2.61
N ASP A 147 22.09 4.28 -3.79
CA ASP A 147 22.97 5.43 -3.97
C ASP A 147 22.49 6.69 -3.25
N GLN A 148 21.20 6.76 -2.93
CA GLN A 148 20.57 7.88 -2.24
C GLN A 148 20.12 7.54 -0.81
N GLY A 149 20.33 6.32 -0.33
CA GLY A 149 19.92 5.88 1.00
C GLY A 149 18.41 5.66 1.17
N VAL A 150 17.71 5.37 0.08
CA VAL A 150 16.27 5.03 0.07
C VAL A 150 16.13 3.51 -0.03
N VAL A 151 15.11 2.97 0.64
CA VAL A 151 14.69 1.57 0.50
C VAL A 151 13.35 1.51 -0.21
N LEU A 152 13.31 0.77 -1.31
CA LEU A 152 12.10 0.49 -2.06
C LEU A 152 11.34 -0.67 -1.42
N ALA A 153 10.05 -0.50 -1.18
CA ALA A 153 9.15 -1.52 -0.63
C ALA A 153 8.23 -2.02 -1.75
N LEU A 154 8.58 -3.16 -2.36
CA LEU A 154 7.79 -3.76 -3.44
C LEU A 154 6.53 -4.40 -2.87
N GLU A 155 5.38 -3.97 -3.38
CA GLU A 155 4.08 -4.48 -2.97
C GLU A 155 3.70 -5.77 -3.72
N ASN A 156 3.00 -6.70 -3.01
CA ASN A 156 2.23 -7.76 -3.63
C ASN A 156 0.89 -7.19 -4.13
N HIS A 157 0.88 -6.66 -5.38
CA HIS A 157 -0.20 -5.83 -5.94
C HIS A 157 -1.12 -6.60 -6.91
N ILE A 158 -1.64 -7.78 -6.49
CA ILE A 158 -2.47 -8.69 -7.32
C ILE A 158 -1.74 -9.14 -8.61
N ASP A 159 -0.44 -9.01 -8.64
CA ASP A 159 0.46 -9.34 -9.76
C ASP A 159 1.30 -10.58 -9.46
N PHE A 160 1.87 -10.68 -8.27
CA PHE A 160 2.73 -11.78 -7.82
C PHE A 160 2.21 -12.40 -6.53
N THR A 161 2.23 -13.74 -6.48
CA THR A 161 2.06 -14.46 -5.22
C THR A 161 3.22 -14.15 -4.27
N SER A 162 3.02 -14.38 -2.98
CA SER A 162 4.07 -14.17 -1.98
C SER A 162 5.34 -14.99 -2.28
N GLN A 163 5.18 -16.18 -2.86
CA GLN A 163 6.31 -17.02 -3.27
C GLN A 163 7.06 -16.42 -4.47
N GLU A 164 6.34 -15.90 -5.46
CA GLU A 164 6.95 -15.25 -6.63
C GLU A 164 7.62 -13.94 -6.23
N LEU A 165 6.99 -13.16 -5.35
CA LEU A 165 7.57 -11.92 -4.83
C LEU A 165 8.88 -12.20 -4.08
N LEU A 166 8.91 -13.23 -3.23
CA LEU A 166 10.13 -13.65 -2.54
C LEU A 166 11.24 -14.01 -3.55
N ARG A 167 10.92 -14.79 -4.58
CA ARG A 167 11.88 -15.11 -5.67
C ARG A 167 12.45 -13.85 -6.34
N ILE A 168 11.61 -12.83 -6.56
CA ILE A 168 12.04 -11.55 -7.14
C ILE A 168 12.99 -10.83 -6.20
N ILE A 169 12.64 -10.68 -4.91
CA ILE A 169 13.47 -10.04 -3.89
C ILE A 169 14.83 -10.73 -3.77
N GLU A 170 14.86 -12.06 -3.69
CA GLU A 170 16.08 -12.85 -3.60
C GLU A 170 16.94 -12.75 -4.87
N ALA A 171 16.30 -12.75 -6.05
CA ALA A 171 17.02 -12.62 -7.32
C ALA A 171 17.65 -11.24 -7.52
N VAL A 172 17.02 -10.18 -7.05
CA VAL A 172 17.59 -8.82 -7.04
C VAL A 172 18.70 -8.72 -6.00
N GLY A 173 18.55 -9.34 -4.82
CA GLY A 173 19.58 -9.49 -3.80
C GLY A 173 20.08 -8.16 -3.22
N SER A 174 19.25 -7.12 -3.16
CA SER A 174 19.59 -5.78 -2.66
C SER A 174 18.92 -5.48 -1.32
N GLU A 175 19.69 -4.92 -0.38
CA GLU A 175 19.14 -4.40 0.88
C GLU A 175 18.22 -3.18 0.65
N SER A 176 18.33 -2.51 -0.49
CA SER A 176 17.47 -1.39 -0.89
C SER A 176 16.20 -1.82 -1.65
N LEU A 177 15.91 -3.13 -1.71
CA LEU A 177 14.61 -3.66 -2.16
C LEU A 177 14.05 -4.59 -1.10
N ARG A 178 12.93 -4.22 -0.53
CA ARG A 178 12.20 -4.89 0.53
C ARG A 178 10.74 -5.06 0.12
N VAL A 179 9.88 -5.44 1.04
CA VAL A 179 8.47 -5.74 0.78
C VAL A 179 7.57 -4.71 1.48
N ASN A 180 6.57 -4.22 0.74
CA ASN A 180 5.32 -3.70 1.28
C ASN A 180 4.31 -4.84 1.25
N PHE A 181 3.91 -5.34 2.42
CA PHE A 181 2.98 -6.48 2.48
C PHE A 181 1.53 -6.00 2.52
N ASP A 182 0.77 -6.32 1.46
CA ASP A 182 -0.67 -6.09 1.40
C ASP A 182 -1.43 -7.37 1.76
N THR A 183 -2.25 -7.29 2.80
CA THR A 183 -3.02 -8.42 3.33
C THR A 183 -4.15 -8.83 2.41
N GLY A 184 -4.86 -7.87 1.82
CA GLY A 184 -6.00 -8.10 0.94
C GLY A 184 -5.61 -8.63 -0.42
N ASN A 185 -4.48 -8.17 -0.96
CA ASN A 185 -3.99 -8.62 -2.25
C ASN A 185 -3.50 -10.08 -2.22
N ALA A 186 -2.99 -10.56 -1.09
CA ALA A 186 -2.70 -11.98 -0.90
C ALA A 186 -3.98 -12.82 -1.07
N LEU A 187 -5.07 -12.46 -0.38
CA LEU A 187 -6.34 -13.17 -0.50
C LEU A 187 -6.92 -13.09 -1.93
N ARG A 188 -6.77 -11.96 -2.62
CA ARG A 188 -7.19 -11.77 -4.01
C ARG A 188 -6.47 -12.69 -5.00
N LEU A 189 -5.25 -13.13 -4.65
CA LEU A 189 -4.49 -14.15 -5.38
C LEU A 189 -4.73 -15.57 -4.86
N PHE A 190 -5.74 -15.77 -4.01
CA PHE A 190 -6.10 -17.06 -3.40
C PHE A 190 -5.01 -17.64 -2.50
N GLU A 191 -4.14 -16.79 -1.94
CA GLU A 191 -3.22 -17.20 -0.89
C GLU A 191 -3.86 -17.00 0.48
N ASP A 192 -3.46 -17.79 1.45
CA ASP A 192 -3.75 -17.54 2.86
C ASP A 192 -2.89 -16.33 3.32
N PRO A 193 -3.50 -15.22 3.79
CA PRO A 193 -2.76 -14.04 4.18
C PRO A 193 -1.79 -14.27 5.35
N VAL A 194 -2.07 -15.23 6.25
CA VAL A 194 -1.18 -15.58 7.36
C VAL A 194 0.06 -16.33 6.85
N GLU A 195 -0.13 -17.27 5.91
CA GLU A 195 1.00 -17.96 5.28
C GLU A 195 1.85 -17.00 4.44
N ALA A 196 1.20 -16.10 3.68
CA ALA A 196 1.89 -15.07 2.91
C ALA A 196 2.68 -14.12 3.81
N ALA A 197 2.07 -13.64 4.91
CA ALA A 197 2.74 -12.82 5.92
C ALA A 197 3.94 -13.55 6.53
N THR A 198 3.79 -14.81 6.93
CA THR A 198 4.88 -15.62 7.49
C THR A 198 6.07 -15.70 6.53
N ARG A 199 5.79 -15.86 5.23
CA ARG A 199 6.84 -15.96 4.20
C ARG A 199 7.56 -14.64 3.97
N LEU A 200 6.84 -13.52 3.95
CA LEU A 200 7.35 -12.21 3.56
C LEU A 200 7.81 -11.35 4.75
N ALA A 201 7.40 -11.66 5.97
CA ALA A 201 7.71 -10.86 7.17
C ALA A 201 9.19 -10.51 7.33
N PRO A 202 10.17 -11.41 7.09
CA PRO A 202 11.60 -11.06 7.22
C PRO A 202 12.08 -9.97 6.25
N TYR A 203 11.32 -9.71 5.19
CA TYR A 203 11.62 -8.71 4.17
C TYR A 203 10.69 -7.50 4.24
N THR A 204 9.64 -7.54 5.07
CA THR A 204 8.62 -6.50 5.15
C THR A 204 9.13 -5.29 5.92
N ILE A 205 8.99 -4.10 5.32
CA ILE A 205 9.34 -2.80 5.95
C ILE A 205 8.17 -1.82 6.00
N SER A 206 7.09 -2.12 5.27
CA SER A 206 5.81 -1.40 5.29
C SER A 206 4.67 -2.35 4.97
N THR A 207 3.44 -1.93 5.24
CA THR A 207 2.25 -2.75 4.98
C THR A 207 1.14 -1.92 4.36
N HIS A 208 0.26 -2.60 3.60
CA HIS A 208 -1.11 -2.20 3.39
C HIS A 208 -2.02 -3.19 4.12
N THR A 209 -2.65 -2.72 5.18
CA THR A 209 -3.53 -3.55 6.01
C THR A 209 -4.96 -3.36 5.52
N LYS A 210 -5.37 -4.24 4.65
CA LYS A 210 -6.66 -4.22 3.96
C LYS A 210 -7.47 -5.45 4.35
N ASP A 211 -8.74 -5.28 4.74
CA ASP A 211 -9.64 -6.40 4.95
C ASP A 211 -10.61 -6.56 3.78
N ILE A 212 -10.97 -7.79 3.49
CA ILE A 212 -11.70 -8.17 2.29
C ILE A 212 -13.02 -8.83 2.64
N ALA A 213 -14.10 -8.34 2.03
CA ALA A 213 -15.42 -8.93 2.17
C ALA A 213 -15.49 -10.28 1.44
N THR A 214 -15.81 -11.35 2.20
CA THR A 214 -15.91 -12.71 1.65
C THR A 214 -17.28 -13.04 1.06
N ARG A 215 -18.25 -12.14 1.16
CA ARG A 215 -19.61 -12.35 0.61
C ARG A 215 -19.65 -12.02 -0.87
N ARG A 216 -20.00 -13.01 -1.68
CA ARG A 216 -20.25 -12.86 -3.10
C ARG A 216 -21.60 -12.20 -3.38
N LYS A 217 -21.61 -11.23 -4.28
CA LYS A 217 -22.76 -10.96 -5.13
C LYS A 217 -22.33 -11.25 -6.57
N GLY A 218 -22.78 -12.38 -7.13
CA GLY A 218 -22.72 -12.75 -8.55
C GLY A 218 -21.40 -12.49 -9.29
N GLY A 219 -21.11 -13.26 -10.31
CA GLY A 219 -19.96 -13.07 -11.19
C GLY A 219 -18.87 -14.13 -11.02
N SER A 220 -18.04 -14.27 -12.04
CA SER A 220 -16.89 -15.16 -12.01
C SER A 220 -15.72 -14.51 -11.28
N PRO A 221 -15.02 -15.25 -10.41
CA PRO A 221 -13.82 -14.77 -9.73
C PRO A 221 -12.74 -14.21 -10.64
N SER A 222 -12.71 -14.67 -11.88
CA SER A 222 -11.66 -14.35 -12.85
C SER A 222 -11.92 -13.09 -13.67
N GLU A 223 -13.09 -12.45 -13.52
CA GLU A 223 -13.52 -11.42 -14.47
C GLU A 223 -13.61 -10.03 -13.89
N ASN A 224 -13.62 -9.88 -12.56
CA ASN A 224 -13.85 -8.58 -11.97
C ASN A 224 -13.19 -8.42 -10.60
N PHE A 225 -12.40 -7.36 -10.45
CA PHE A 225 -11.83 -6.87 -9.19
C PHE A 225 -12.89 -6.72 -8.08
N THR A 226 -14.14 -6.38 -8.41
CA THR A 226 -15.28 -6.26 -7.50
C THR A 226 -15.69 -7.56 -6.81
N TRP A 227 -15.15 -8.67 -7.26
CA TRP A 227 -15.44 -9.96 -6.66
C TRP A 227 -14.95 -10.06 -5.20
N TRP A 228 -13.85 -9.36 -4.89
CA TRP A 228 -13.28 -9.25 -3.56
C TRP A 228 -13.21 -7.78 -3.13
N PRO A 229 -14.34 -7.13 -2.84
CA PRO A 229 -14.32 -5.74 -2.37
C PRO A 229 -13.71 -5.64 -0.99
N ALA A 230 -13.15 -4.47 -0.68
CA ALA A 230 -12.73 -4.14 0.67
C ALA A 230 -13.93 -3.94 1.62
N CYS A 231 -13.66 -4.01 2.91
CA CYS A 231 -14.60 -3.72 3.98
C CYS A 231 -13.87 -2.99 5.12
N PRO A 232 -14.62 -2.46 6.11
CA PRO A 232 -13.98 -1.99 7.33
C PRO A 232 -13.14 -3.11 7.95
N ALA A 233 -11.92 -2.80 8.40
CA ALA A 233 -11.05 -3.79 9.00
C ALA A 233 -11.72 -4.46 10.21
N GLY A 234 -11.63 -5.77 10.28
CA GLY A 234 -12.30 -6.61 11.29
C GLY A 234 -13.71 -7.06 10.91
N GLU A 235 -14.27 -6.58 9.79
CA GLU A 235 -15.58 -7.01 9.29
C GLU A 235 -15.45 -7.94 8.05
N GLY A 236 -14.23 -8.25 7.64
CA GLY A 236 -13.91 -9.10 6.50
C GLY A 236 -13.60 -10.56 6.85
N GLY A 237 -12.87 -11.20 5.97
CA GLY A 237 -12.53 -12.61 6.08
C GLY A 237 -11.06 -12.90 6.37
N ILE A 238 -10.24 -11.87 6.55
CA ILE A 238 -8.82 -12.05 6.83
C ILE A 238 -8.61 -12.26 8.34
N ASP A 239 -7.84 -13.28 8.71
CA ASP A 239 -7.37 -13.46 10.09
C ASP A 239 -6.29 -12.41 10.42
N MET A 240 -6.73 -11.17 10.67
CA MET A 240 -5.84 -10.06 11.01
C MET A 240 -4.98 -10.33 12.25
N PRO A 241 -5.52 -10.91 13.35
CA PRO A 241 -4.68 -11.31 14.48
C PRO A 241 -3.57 -12.29 14.08
N GLY A 242 -3.87 -13.27 13.24
CA GLY A 242 -2.89 -14.21 12.71
C GLY A 242 -1.82 -13.53 11.85
N VAL A 243 -2.22 -12.61 10.97
CA VAL A 243 -1.30 -11.80 10.16
C VAL A 243 -0.39 -10.95 11.01
N VAL A 244 -0.95 -10.21 11.99
CA VAL A 244 -0.18 -9.37 12.91
C VAL A 244 0.85 -10.20 13.67
N LYS A 245 0.45 -11.38 14.15
CA LYS A 245 1.35 -12.31 14.84
C LYS A 245 2.47 -12.79 13.91
N ALA A 246 2.15 -13.20 12.68
CA ALA A 246 3.15 -13.66 11.71
C ALA A 246 4.18 -12.58 11.37
N LEU A 247 3.74 -11.34 11.18
CA LEU A 247 4.61 -10.19 10.94
C LEU A 247 5.55 -9.95 12.13
N GLN A 248 5.02 -9.98 13.37
CA GLN A 248 5.81 -9.80 14.60
C GLN A 248 6.86 -10.91 14.78
N GLU A 249 6.46 -12.16 14.57
CA GLU A 249 7.36 -13.32 14.68
C GLU A 249 8.46 -13.28 13.61
N GLY A 250 8.19 -12.71 12.45
CA GLY A 250 9.17 -12.45 11.38
C GLY A 250 10.05 -11.23 11.60
N GLY A 251 9.85 -10.47 12.69
CA GLY A 251 10.67 -9.32 13.05
C GLY A 251 10.17 -7.96 12.55
N PHE A 252 8.98 -7.89 11.94
CA PHE A 252 8.40 -6.61 11.54
C PHE A 252 7.88 -5.84 12.77
N ASP A 253 8.34 -4.60 12.93
CA ASP A 253 7.96 -3.68 14.01
C ASP A 253 7.40 -2.33 13.51
N GLY A 254 7.22 -2.20 12.21
CA GLY A 254 6.70 -1.00 11.53
C GLY A 254 5.20 -0.75 11.78
N SER A 255 4.57 -0.04 10.86
CA SER A 255 3.16 0.35 10.98
C SER A 255 2.23 -0.63 10.27
N LEU A 256 1.09 -0.93 10.88
CA LEU A 256 -0.08 -1.46 10.20
C LEU A 256 -0.77 -0.28 9.50
N SER A 257 -0.43 -0.05 8.24
CA SER A 257 -0.96 1.08 7.45
C SER A 257 -2.29 0.67 6.82
N LEU A 258 -3.38 1.25 7.31
CA LEU A 258 -4.71 0.98 6.78
C LEU A 258 -4.79 1.41 5.32
N GLU A 259 -5.27 0.53 4.45
CA GLU A 259 -5.71 0.85 3.11
C GLU A 259 -7.11 0.30 2.85
N VAL A 260 -7.99 1.13 2.30
CA VAL A 260 -9.33 0.75 1.87
C VAL A 260 -9.49 1.22 0.42
N ASP A 261 -9.71 0.27 -0.48
CA ASP A 261 -9.98 0.56 -1.89
C ASP A 261 -11.49 0.48 -2.21
N LEU A 262 -11.91 -0.29 -3.20
CA LEU A 262 -13.29 -0.45 -3.57
C LEU A 262 -14.11 -1.10 -2.45
N ILE A 263 -14.93 -0.33 -1.76
CA ILE A 263 -15.76 -0.82 -0.64
C ILE A 263 -16.94 -1.64 -1.14
N GLY A 264 -17.27 -2.72 -0.41
CA GLY A 264 -18.42 -3.56 -0.70
C GLY A 264 -19.76 -2.84 -0.55
N GLU A 265 -20.75 -3.21 -1.37
CA GLU A 265 -22.08 -2.56 -1.41
C GLU A 265 -22.76 -2.45 -0.05
N GLN A 266 -22.51 -3.40 0.86
CA GLN A 266 -23.12 -3.40 2.20
C GLN A 266 -22.65 -2.27 3.10
N TRP A 267 -21.51 -1.65 2.79
CA TRP A 267 -20.95 -0.50 3.50
C TRP A 267 -20.92 0.77 2.64
N ALA A 268 -21.37 0.70 1.38
CA ALA A 268 -21.30 1.81 0.43
C ALA A 268 -22.15 3.05 0.84
N SER A 269 -23.04 2.91 1.83
CA SER A 269 -23.79 4.01 2.41
C SER A 269 -23.05 4.73 3.54
N LEU A 270 -21.96 4.18 4.04
CA LEU A 270 -21.14 4.82 5.07
C LEU A 270 -20.19 5.83 4.44
N PRO A 271 -19.94 6.97 5.09
CA PRO A 271 -18.86 7.86 4.69
C PRO A 271 -17.49 7.14 4.80
N GLU A 272 -16.55 7.46 3.91
CA GLU A 272 -15.19 6.91 3.99
C GLU A 272 -14.53 7.22 5.32
N GLU A 273 -14.73 8.42 5.86
CA GLU A 273 -14.17 8.84 7.15
C GLU A 273 -14.63 7.94 8.29
N GLU A 274 -15.88 7.46 8.25
CA GLU A 274 -16.41 6.51 9.26
C GLU A 274 -15.77 5.13 9.08
N ILE A 275 -15.68 4.64 7.84
CA ILE A 275 -15.06 3.35 7.52
C ILE A 275 -13.60 3.33 8.01
N VAL A 276 -12.87 4.40 7.70
CA VAL A 276 -11.46 4.55 8.08
C VAL A 276 -11.31 4.64 9.59
N THR A 277 -12.11 5.47 10.26
CA THR A 277 -12.05 5.64 11.73
C THR A 277 -12.29 4.31 12.45
N ARG A 278 -13.36 3.58 12.08
CA ARG A 278 -13.66 2.25 12.66
C ARG A 278 -12.56 1.24 12.40
N SER A 279 -11.99 1.25 11.20
CA SER A 279 -10.90 0.35 10.84
C SER A 279 -9.64 0.62 11.65
N LEU A 280 -9.26 1.90 11.83
CA LEU A 280 -8.12 2.29 12.66
C LEU A 280 -8.33 1.92 14.13
N GLU A 281 -9.55 2.05 14.66
CA GLU A 281 -9.89 1.60 16.02
C GLU A 281 -9.70 0.10 16.17
N TYR A 282 -10.16 -0.68 15.20
CA TYR A 282 -9.95 -2.13 15.19
C TYR A 282 -8.46 -2.49 15.14
N LEU A 283 -7.69 -1.90 14.23
CA LEU A 283 -6.24 -2.18 14.13
C LEU A 283 -5.51 -1.85 15.43
N ARG A 284 -5.87 -0.75 16.11
CA ARG A 284 -5.33 -0.42 17.43
C ARG A 284 -5.62 -1.50 18.47
N SER A 285 -6.80 -2.12 18.40
CA SER A 285 -7.19 -3.19 19.34
C SER A 285 -6.36 -4.46 19.19
N LEU A 286 -5.68 -4.64 18.05
CA LEU A 286 -4.80 -5.79 17.80
C LEU A 286 -3.40 -5.61 18.44
N LEU A 287 -3.05 -4.37 18.78
CA LEU A 287 -1.75 -4.08 19.37
C LEU A 287 -1.81 -4.14 20.90
N PRO A 288 -0.72 -4.53 21.57
CA PRO A 288 -0.67 -4.48 23.03
C PRO A 288 -0.96 -3.05 23.53
N SER A 289 -1.84 -2.94 24.53
CA SER A 289 -2.09 -1.65 25.19
C SER A 289 -0.76 -1.13 25.74
N VAL A 290 -0.34 0.05 25.31
CA VAL A 290 0.77 0.75 25.95
C VAL A 290 0.32 1.04 27.40
N PRO A 291 1.05 0.56 28.44
CA PRO A 291 0.70 0.93 29.79
C PRO A 291 0.73 2.45 29.91
N SER A 292 -0.36 3.03 30.38
CA SER A 292 -0.39 4.46 30.74
C SER A 292 0.71 4.70 31.81
N VAL A 293 1.70 5.51 31.44
CA VAL A 293 2.77 5.96 32.35
C VAL A 293 2.23 7.01 33.31
#